data_18b52f7f7ff5e834650b456f3e62a986
#
_entry.id   18b52f7f7ff5e834650b456f3e62a986
#
_cell.length_a   1.000
_cell.length_b   1.000
_cell.length_c   1.000
_cell.angle_alpha   90.00
_cell.angle_beta   90.00
_cell.angle_gamma   90.00
#
_symmetry.space_group_name_H-M   'P 1'
#
loop_
_entity.id
_entity.type
_entity.pdbx_description
1 polymer ?
#
loop_
_entity_poly.entity_id
_entity_poly.type
_entity_poly.pdbx_seq_one_letter_code
_entity_poly.pdbx_strand_id
1 'polypeptide(L)'
;INETADHLRKLKIDETWIHEIVRREILHNQEEFTRLALEQPEAVKEELLAAVSEYLPDDYDMSHFTPRYRPWQQRLAFVPDGDIFKGIAAGKATMVTDEIERFTKQGVLLKSGNELKADIILTATGFNLCVLGDIEFSVDDQPVDFADTITYRGMMFTGVPNMVWVFGYFRASWTLRADLIGDFVCRLIQHMDKKGVHSVQAVLRPEDDDMPQLCWIDQDNFNPNYLQRSMHLLPKRGNKPEWMHTQDYWKEKDDFPAIELDDPIFAYR
;
A
#
# COMPACT_ATOMS: atom_id res chain seq x y z
N ILE A 1 -17.47 12.06 -9.45
CA ILE A 1 -18.41 12.91 -8.67
C ILE A 1 -19.11 11.98 -7.69
N ASN A 2 -19.19 12.36 -6.41
CA ASN A 2 -19.86 11.54 -5.40
C ASN A 2 -21.35 11.92 -5.34
N GLU A 3 -22.23 11.01 -5.77
CA GLU A 3 -23.66 11.24 -5.87
C GLU A 3 -24.32 11.53 -4.50
N THR A 4 -23.83 10.88 -3.44
CA THR A 4 -24.25 11.12 -2.06
C THR A 4 -23.97 12.57 -1.65
N ALA A 5 -22.76 13.08 -1.95
CA ALA A 5 -22.41 14.47 -1.66
C ALA A 5 -23.32 15.46 -2.39
N ASP A 6 -23.57 15.22 -3.67
CA ASP A 6 -24.45 16.09 -4.47
C ASP A 6 -25.90 16.06 -4.00
N HIS A 7 -26.38 14.88 -3.59
CA HIS A 7 -27.71 14.76 -3.00
C HIS A 7 -27.81 15.56 -1.68
N LEU A 8 -26.83 15.41 -0.78
CA LEU A 8 -26.81 16.12 0.50
C LEU A 8 -26.71 17.65 0.31
N ARG A 9 -25.94 18.12 -0.70
CA ARG A 9 -25.89 19.55 -1.06
C ARG A 9 -27.25 20.08 -1.51
N LYS A 10 -28.01 19.32 -2.31
CA LYS A 10 -29.39 19.68 -2.72
C LYS A 10 -30.31 19.81 -1.51
N LEU A 11 -30.07 19.03 -0.45
CA LEU A 11 -30.78 19.11 0.83
C LEU A 11 -30.28 20.24 1.74
N LYS A 12 -29.28 21.02 1.29
CA LYS A 12 -28.66 22.12 2.05
C LYS A 12 -28.01 21.68 3.37
N ILE A 13 -27.45 20.47 3.39
CA ILE A 13 -26.65 19.99 4.52
C ILE A 13 -25.31 20.75 4.51
N ASP A 14 -24.76 21.04 5.70
CA ASP A 14 -23.47 21.70 5.85
C ASP A 14 -22.33 20.83 5.30
N GLU A 15 -21.33 21.46 4.62
CA GLU A 15 -20.22 20.75 3.97
C GLU A 15 -19.41 19.91 4.97
N THR A 16 -19.31 20.31 6.23
CA THR A 16 -18.62 19.54 7.27
C THR A 16 -19.29 18.19 7.50
N TRP A 17 -20.62 18.18 7.55
CA TRP A 17 -21.40 16.95 7.69
C TRP A 17 -21.37 16.11 6.42
N ILE A 18 -21.44 16.76 5.25
CA ILE A 18 -21.31 16.07 3.96
C ILE A 18 -19.98 15.34 3.89
N HIS A 19 -18.86 16.02 4.23
CA HIS A 19 -17.53 15.40 4.26
C HIS A 19 -17.50 14.17 5.17
N GLU A 20 -18.02 14.28 6.39
CA GLU A 20 -17.99 13.18 7.36
C GLU A 20 -18.86 11.99 6.92
N ILE A 21 -20.05 12.23 6.38
CA ILE A 21 -20.96 11.18 5.89
C ILE A 21 -20.32 10.45 4.71
N VAL A 22 -19.84 11.20 3.71
CA VAL A 22 -19.22 10.63 2.50
C VAL A 22 -17.92 9.88 2.84
N ARG A 23 -17.12 10.40 3.77
CA ARG A 23 -15.92 9.73 4.24
C ARG A 23 -16.24 8.37 4.88
N ARG A 24 -17.26 8.30 5.71
CA ARG A 24 -17.71 7.04 6.33
C ARG A 24 -18.23 6.05 5.31
N GLU A 25 -19.02 6.51 4.35
CA GLU A 25 -19.53 5.69 3.26
C GLU A 25 -18.37 5.09 2.42
N ILE A 26 -17.40 5.92 2.02
CA ILE A 26 -16.24 5.48 1.27
C ILE A 26 -15.42 4.45 2.06
N LEU A 27 -15.17 4.70 3.34
CA LEU A 27 -14.42 3.78 4.20
C LEU A 27 -15.15 2.45 4.39
N HIS A 28 -16.47 2.48 4.58
CA HIS A 28 -17.28 1.27 4.70
C HIS A 28 -17.26 0.45 3.41
N ASN A 29 -17.49 1.08 2.26
CA ASN A 29 -17.45 0.39 0.97
C ASN A 29 -16.06 -0.19 0.67
N GLN A 30 -15.00 0.51 1.05
CA GLN A 30 -13.63 0.02 0.89
C GLN A 30 -13.32 -1.17 1.81
N GLU A 31 -13.82 -1.17 3.05
CA GLU A 31 -13.74 -2.29 3.98
C GLU A 31 -14.39 -3.53 3.39
N GLU A 32 -15.65 -3.40 2.99
CA GLU A 32 -16.43 -4.48 2.39
C GLU A 32 -15.74 -5.05 1.14
N PHE A 33 -15.33 -4.19 0.22
CA PHE A 33 -14.64 -4.60 -1.00
C PHE A 33 -13.32 -5.32 -0.69
N THR A 34 -12.53 -4.80 0.26
CA THR A 34 -11.25 -5.42 0.65
C THR A 34 -11.48 -6.79 1.30
N ARG A 35 -12.48 -6.90 2.16
CA ARG A 35 -12.88 -8.15 2.79
C ARG A 35 -13.32 -9.18 1.75
N LEU A 36 -14.23 -8.81 0.84
CA LEU A 36 -14.70 -9.69 -0.22
C LEU A 36 -13.58 -10.14 -1.15
N ALA A 37 -12.63 -9.26 -1.50
CA ALA A 37 -11.48 -9.59 -2.33
C ALA A 37 -10.53 -10.62 -1.67
N LEU A 38 -10.56 -10.75 -0.34
CA LEU A 38 -9.81 -11.75 0.41
C LEU A 38 -10.60 -13.04 0.61
N GLU A 39 -11.89 -12.95 0.94
CA GLU A 39 -12.75 -14.09 1.27
C GLU A 39 -13.33 -14.79 0.04
N GLN A 40 -13.64 -14.01 -1.02
CA GLN A 40 -14.30 -14.46 -2.24
C GLN A 40 -13.60 -13.92 -3.50
N PRO A 41 -12.29 -14.17 -3.67
CA PRO A 41 -11.49 -13.53 -4.71
C PRO A 41 -11.99 -13.79 -6.13
N GLU A 42 -12.51 -14.98 -6.42
CA GLU A 42 -13.01 -15.31 -7.76
C GLU A 42 -14.30 -14.55 -8.08
N ALA A 43 -15.22 -14.41 -7.13
CA ALA A 43 -16.44 -13.64 -7.33
C ALA A 43 -16.14 -12.16 -7.59
N VAL A 44 -15.22 -11.55 -6.81
CA VAL A 44 -14.78 -10.17 -7.03
C VAL A 44 -14.05 -10.02 -8.37
N LYS A 45 -13.26 -11.01 -8.78
CA LYS A 45 -12.60 -11.02 -10.08
C LYS A 45 -13.61 -11.04 -11.22
N GLU A 46 -14.63 -11.90 -11.14
CA GLU A 46 -15.71 -11.98 -12.13
C GLU A 46 -16.47 -10.65 -12.24
N GLU A 47 -16.81 -10.02 -11.12
CA GLU A 47 -17.47 -8.72 -11.08
C GLU A 47 -16.62 -7.62 -11.74
N LEU A 48 -15.32 -7.55 -11.42
CA LEU A 48 -14.41 -6.60 -12.03
C LEU A 48 -14.27 -6.81 -13.54
N LEU A 49 -14.18 -8.06 -13.99
CA LEU A 49 -14.09 -8.38 -15.42
C LEU A 49 -15.40 -8.07 -16.15
N ALA A 50 -16.55 -8.35 -15.53
CA ALA A 50 -17.85 -7.98 -16.08
C ALA A 50 -17.97 -6.46 -16.26
N ALA A 51 -17.58 -5.68 -15.26
CA ALA A 51 -17.60 -4.22 -15.36
C ALA A 51 -16.67 -3.67 -16.46
N VAL A 52 -15.53 -4.32 -16.73
CA VAL A 52 -14.66 -3.96 -17.87
C VAL A 52 -15.31 -4.33 -19.21
N SER A 53 -15.92 -5.50 -19.30
CA SER A 53 -16.54 -5.98 -20.54
C SER A 53 -17.70 -5.11 -21.03
N GLU A 54 -18.39 -4.40 -20.12
CA GLU A 54 -19.46 -3.44 -20.48
C GLU A 54 -19.00 -2.30 -21.40
N TYR A 55 -17.71 -1.98 -21.37
CA TYR A 55 -17.12 -0.92 -22.21
C TYR A 55 -16.52 -1.42 -23.53
N LEU A 56 -16.36 -2.73 -23.69
CA LEU A 56 -15.61 -3.33 -24.78
C LEU A 56 -16.55 -4.04 -25.77
N PRO A 57 -16.15 -4.24 -27.03
CA PRO A 57 -16.90 -5.08 -27.98
C PRO A 57 -17.06 -6.51 -27.44
N ASP A 58 -18.20 -7.17 -27.82
CA ASP A 58 -18.54 -8.53 -27.36
C ASP A 58 -17.48 -9.58 -27.74
N ASP A 59 -16.74 -9.36 -28.82
CA ASP A 59 -15.67 -10.24 -29.32
C ASP A 59 -14.26 -9.84 -28.85
N TYR A 60 -14.15 -8.90 -27.93
CA TYR A 60 -12.84 -8.46 -27.41
C TYR A 60 -12.15 -9.56 -26.58
N ASP A 61 -10.85 -9.74 -26.82
CA ASP A 61 -10.04 -10.70 -26.04
C ASP A 61 -9.83 -10.22 -24.60
N MET A 62 -10.65 -10.68 -23.70
CA MET A 62 -10.58 -10.37 -22.27
C MET A 62 -9.33 -10.92 -21.55
N SER A 63 -8.51 -11.76 -22.22
CA SER A 63 -7.25 -12.24 -21.66
C SER A 63 -6.28 -11.10 -21.30
N HIS A 64 -6.37 -9.98 -22.03
CA HIS A 64 -5.59 -8.77 -21.76
C HIS A 64 -5.87 -8.15 -20.39
N PHE A 65 -7.07 -8.35 -19.84
CA PHE A 65 -7.51 -7.80 -18.55
C PHE A 65 -7.70 -8.88 -17.47
N THR A 66 -7.36 -10.14 -17.76
CA THR A 66 -7.51 -11.27 -16.83
C THR A 66 -6.16 -11.65 -16.20
N PRO A 67 -5.80 -11.07 -15.05
CA PRO A 67 -4.54 -11.38 -14.38
C PRO A 67 -4.56 -12.78 -13.76
N ARG A 68 -3.35 -13.35 -13.56
CA ARG A 68 -3.16 -14.66 -12.91
C ARG A 68 -3.26 -14.59 -11.38
N TYR A 69 -3.20 -13.37 -10.81
CA TYR A 69 -3.26 -13.12 -9.37
C TYR A 69 -4.68 -12.68 -8.97
N ARG A 70 -5.01 -12.87 -7.70
CA ARG A 70 -6.30 -12.44 -7.15
C ARG A 70 -6.39 -10.91 -7.01
N PRO A 71 -7.61 -10.34 -6.96
CA PRO A 71 -7.80 -8.93 -6.61
C PRO A 71 -7.05 -8.56 -5.34
N TRP A 72 -6.42 -7.38 -5.31
CA TRP A 72 -5.60 -6.88 -4.22
C TRP A 72 -4.36 -7.70 -3.82
N GLN A 73 -4.01 -8.77 -4.51
CA GLN A 73 -2.68 -9.37 -4.39
C GLN A 73 -1.61 -8.48 -5.04
N GLN A 74 -2.02 -7.73 -6.05
CA GLN A 74 -1.31 -6.57 -6.57
C GLN A 74 -2.27 -5.37 -6.60
N ARG A 75 -1.78 -4.16 -6.85
CA ARG A 75 -2.64 -2.98 -6.86
C ARG A 75 -3.67 -3.06 -7.99
N LEU A 76 -4.92 -2.77 -7.64
CA LEU A 76 -5.94 -2.52 -8.64
C LEU A 76 -5.72 -1.14 -9.28
N ALA A 77 -5.74 -1.09 -10.60
CA ALA A 77 -5.70 0.15 -11.34
C ALA A 77 -7.14 0.66 -11.54
N PHE A 78 -7.48 1.74 -10.85
CA PHE A 78 -8.77 2.39 -11.03
C PHE A 78 -8.71 3.29 -12.25
N VAL A 79 -9.67 3.12 -13.17
CA VAL A 79 -9.86 3.94 -14.36
C VAL A 79 -11.20 4.66 -14.23
N PRO A 80 -11.22 5.85 -13.60
CA PRO A 80 -12.44 6.64 -13.52
C PRO A 80 -13.04 6.85 -14.93
N ASP A 81 -14.35 6.76 -15.03
CA ASP A 81 -15.09 6.95 -16.30
C ASP A 81 -14.77 5.93 -17.44
N GLY A 82 -13.92 4.93 -17.21
CA GLY A 82 -13.58 3.88 -18.18
C GLY A 82 -12.84 4.36 -19.42
N ASP A 83 -12.06 5.44 -19.33
CA ASP A 83 -11.47 6.14 -20.48
C ASP A 83 -10.61 5.26 -21.38
N ILE A 84 -9.77 4.37 -20.80
CA ILE A 84 -8.94 3.46 -21.58
C ILE A 84 -9.80 2.46 -22.36
N PHE A 85 -10.86 1.92 -21.76
CA PHE A 85 -11.75 0.95 -22.38
C PHE A 85 -12.56 1.60 -23.51
N LYS A 86 -13.08 2.82 -23.29
CA LYS A 86 -13.72 3.63 -24.32
C LYS A 86 -12.77 3.96 -25.47
N GLY A 87 -11.49 4.22 -25.18
CA GLY A 87 -10.45 4.45 -26.16
C GLY A 87 -10.22 3.21 -27.04
N ILE A 88 -10.21 2.02 -26.43
CA ILE A 88 -10.09 0.74 -27.14
C ILE A 88 -11.32 0.49 -28.01
N ALA A 89 -12.52 0.61 -27.45
CA ALA A 89 -13.78 0.43 -28.18
C ALA A 89 -13.91 1.38 -29.37
N ALA A 90 -13.38 2.60 -29.26
CA ALA A 90 -13.34 3.59 -30.34
C ALA A 90 -12.20 3.37 -31.37
N GLY A 91 -11.41 2.31 -31.25
CA GLY A 91 -10.25 2.03 -32.10
C GLY A 91 -9.08 3.02 -31.96
N LYS A 92 -9.04 3.82 -30.88
CA LYS A 92 -7.98 4.80 -30.60
C LYS A 92 -6.82 4.23 -29.81
N ALA A 93 -7.00 3.07 -29.18
CA ALA A 93 -5.99 2.36 -28.41
C ALA A 93 -6.05 0.87 -28.69
N THR A 94 -4.93 0.18 -28.58
CA THR A 94 -4.82 -1.28 -28.66
C THR A 94 -4.05 -1.78 -27.47
N MET A 95 -4.55 -2.83 -26.82
CA MET A 95 -3.84 -3.54 -25.75
C MET A 95 -3.05 -4.69 -26.36
N VAL A 96 -1.80 -4.82 -25.95
CA VAL A 96 -0.93 -5.95 -26.32
C VAL A 96 -0.31 -6.49 -25.04
N THR A 97 -0.52 -7.78 -24.78
CA THR A 97 0.05 -8.48 -23.62
C THR A 97 1.15 -9.42 -24.09
N ASP A 98 2.40 -8.97 -24.01
CA ASP A 98 3.58 -9.72 -24.45
C ASP A 98 4.81 -9.19 -23.73
N GLU A 99 5.95 -9.88 -23.90
CA GLU A 99 7.25 -9.45 -23.40
C GLU A 99 8.05 -8.72 -24.48
N ILE A 100 8.67 -7.60 -24.10
CA ILE A 100 9.54 -6.85 -25.00
C ILE A 100 10.86 -7.61 -25.16
N GLU A 101 11.25 -7.90 -26.41
CA GLU A 101 12.57 -8.45 -26.75
C GLU A 101 13.60 -7.32 -26.84
N ARG A 102 13.32 -6.30 -27.67
CA ARG A 102 14.19 -5.12 -27.85
C ARG A 102 13.47 -3.95 -28.51
N PHE A 103 14.04 -2.79 -28.37
CA PHE A 103 13.67 -1.61 -29.17
C PHE A 103 14.33 -1.69 -30.53
N THR A 104 13.61 -1.26 -31.56
CA THR A 104 14.07 -1.20 -32.96
C THR A 104 14.10 0.25 -33.44
N LYS A 105 14.52 0.46 -34.69
CA LYS A 105 14.43 1.80 -35.33
C LYS A 105 12.99 2.22 -35.63
N GLN A 106 12.04 1.28 -35.65
CA GLN A 106 10.66 1.53 -36.05
C GLN A 106 9.67 1.36 -34.89
N GLY A 107 10.14 0.88 -33.71
CA GLY A 107 9.26 0.65 -32.59
C GLY A 107 9.78 -0.38 -31.58
N VAL A 108 8.95 -1.36 -31.25
CA VAL A 108 9.22 -2.37 -30.21
C VAL A 108 9.01 -3.77 -30.78
N LEU A 109 10.05 -4.60 -30.76
CA LEU A 109 9.96 -6.03 -31.10
C LEU A 109 9.59 -6.82 -29.85
N LEU A 110 8.56 -7.66 -29.98
CA LEU A 110 8.07 -8.53 -28.93
C LEU A 110 8.66 -9.93 -29.04
N LYS A 111 8.66 -10.70 -27.94
CA LYS A 111 9.14 -12.10 -27.94
C LYS A 111 8.31 -13.02 -28.83
N SER A 112 7.04 -12.70 -29.09
CA SER A 112 6.20 -13.38 -30.08
C SER A 112 6.68 -13.21 -31.53
N GLY A 113 7.63 -12.30 -31.78
CA GLY A 113 8.11 -11.93 -33.12
C GLY A 113 7.35 -10.78 -33.76
N ASN A 114 6.30 -10.26 -33.11
CA ASN A 114 5.55 -9.11 -33.61
C ASN A 114 6.33 -7.82 -33.35
N GLU A 115 6.34 -6.89 -34.31
CA GLU A 115 6.92 -5.56 -34.16
C GLU A 115 5.80 -4.51 -34.06
N LEU A 116 5.74 -3.82 -32.93
CA LEU A 116 4.84 -2.69 -32.74
C LEU A 116 5.51 -1.42 -33.23
N LYS A 117 4.99 -0.86 -34.33
CA LYS A 117 5.50 0.40 -34.89
C LYS A 117 5.07 1.57 -34.00
N ALA A 118 6.01 2.48 -33.72
CA ALA A 118 5.74 3.65 -32.91
C ALA A 118 6.69 4.80 -33.28
N ASP A 119 6.13 6.00 -33.37
CA ASP A 119 6.91 7.24 -33.51
C ASP A 119 7.43 7.76 -32.19
N ILE A 120 6.69 7.47 -31.10
CA ILE A 120 7.01 7.86 -29.71
C ILE A 120 6.81 6.64 -28.81
N ILE A 121 7.77 6.36 -27.96
CA ILE A 121 7.70 5.30 -26.94
C ILE A 121 7.76 5.95 -25.57
N LEU A 122 6.71 5.72 -24.77
CA LEU A 122 6.66 6.15 -23.37
C LEU A 122 6.86 4.94 -22.46
N THR A 123 7.90 4.97 -21.62
CA THR A 123 8.15 3.91 -20.65
C THR A 123 7.46 4.23 -19.33
N ALA A 124 6.56 3.34 -18.89
CA ALA A 124 5.87 3.42 -17.62
C ALA A 124 5.98 2.07 -16.87
N THR A 125 7.17 1.48 -16.87
CA THR A 125 7.46 0.12 -16.39
C THR A 125 7.63 0.01 -14.86
N GLY A 126 7.30 1.08 -14.13
CA GLY A 126 7.44 1.17 -12.67
C GLY A 126 8.81 1.66 -12.22
N PHE A 127 9.09 1.52 -10.92
CA PHE A 127 10.27 2.03 -10.26
C PHE A 127 11.02 0.93 -9.52
N ASN A 128 12.29 1.16 -9.24
CA ASN A 128 12.98 0.46 -8.16
C ASN A 128 12.59 1.11 -6.83
N LEU A 129 12.39 0.28 -5.81
CA LEU A 129 12.12 0.78 -4.48
C LEU A 129 13.38 1.43 -3.90
N CYS A 130 13.23 2.65 -3.43
CA CYS A 130 14.23 3.39 -2.71
C CYS A 130 13.78 3.49 -1.25
N VAL A 131 14.37 2.71 -0.37
CA VAL A 131 13.99 2.68 1.05
C VAL A 131 14.52 3.93 1.72
N LEU A 132 13.64 4.70 2.40
CA LEU A 132 14.00 5.94 3.09
C LEU A 132 14.78 6.96 2.23
N GLY A 133 14.58 6.93 0.90
CA GLY A 133 15.16 7.91 -0.01
C GLY A 133 16.67 7.80 -0.22
N ASP A 134 17.27 6.62 0.01
CA ASP A 134 18.72 6.37 -0.03
C ASP A 134 19.51 7.30 0.93
N ILE A 135 18.86 7.78 1.99
CA ILE A 135 19.53 8.57 3.04
C ILE A 135 20.40 7.64 3.87
N GLU A 136 21.65 8.01 4.08
CA GLU A 136 22.56 7.32 4.99
C GLU A 136 22.25 7.72 6.44
N PHE A 137 21.98 6.74 7.29
CA PHE A 137 21.71 6.94 8.71
C PHE A 137 22.83 6.35 9.54
N SER A 138 23.14 7.02 10.65
CA SER A 138 24.05 6.50 11.68
C SER A 138 23.49 6.79 13.06
N VAL A 139 23.76 5.89 14.01
CA VAL A 139 23.48 6.05 15.43
C VAL A 139 24.79 5.85 16.17
N ASP A 140 25.23 6.84 16.96
CA ASP A 140 26.50 6.84 17.68
C ASP A 140 27.69 6.48 16.76
N ASP A 141 27.77 7.13 15.61
CA ASP A 141 28.77 6.92 14.54
C ASP A 141 28.78 5.52 13.90
N GLN A 142 27.80 4.67 14.20
CA GLN A 142 27.63 3.38 13.55
C GLN A 142 26.58 3.48 12.44
N PRO A 143 26.87 3.01 11.22
CA PRO A 143 25.90 3.02 10.13
C PRO A 143 24.70 2.12 10.46
N VAL A 144 23.50 2.53 10.06
CA VAL A 144 22.27 1.77 10.21
C VAL A 144 21.91 1.11 8.88
N ASP A 145 21.85 -0.22 8.87
CA ASP A 145 21.18 -0.96 7.80
C ASP A 145 19.75 -1.32 8.25
N PHE A 146 18.76 -0.71 7.61
CA PHE A 146 17.37 -0.98 7.96
C PHE A 146 16.93 -2.41 7.67
N ALA A 147 17.59 -3.13 6.75
CA ALA A 147 17.32 -4.53 6.48
C ALA A 147 17.62 -5.45 7.67
N ASP A 148 18.48 -5.02 8.60
CA ASP A 148 18.82 -5.73 9.83
C ASP A 148 17.92 -5.38 11.01
N THR A 149 16.99 -4.43 10.83
CA THR A 149 16.07 -3.99 11.90
C THR A 149 14.75 -4.76 11.88
N ILE A 150 14.08 -4.80 13.03
CA ILE A 150 12.70 -5.29 13.15
C ILE A 150 11.81 -4.08 13.43
N THR A 151 10.64 -4.01 12.81
CA THR A 151 9.74 -2.88 13.03
C THR A 151 8.71 -3.16 14.10
N TYR A 152 8.58 -2.21 15.04
CA TYR A 152 7.42 -2.12 15.93
C TYR A 152 6.23 -1.55 15.15
N ARG A 153 5.16 -2.34 15.02
CA ARG A 153 3.93 -2.00 14.27
C ARG A 153 4.19 -1.39 12.89
N GLY A 154 5.34 -1.73 12.25
CA GLY A 154 5.73 -1.17 10.95
C GLY A 154 6.03 0.34 10.97
N MET A 155 6.34 0.95 12.11
CA MET A 155 6.58 2.39 12.22
C MET A 155 7.83 2.80 13.00
N MET A 156 8.31 2.02 13.96
CA MET A 156 9.58 2.27 14.65
C MET A 156 10.53 1.11 14.39
N PHE A 157 11.83 1.35 14.49
CA PHE A 157 12.86 0.36 14.19
C PHE A 157 13.63 0.00 15.45
N THR A 158 13.94 -1.28 15.63
CA THR A 158 14.86 -1.69 16.68
C THR A 158 16.24 -1.05 16.46
N GLY A 159 16.86 -0.54 17.53
CA GLY A 159 18.19 0.08 17.46
C GLY A 159 18.24 1.49 16.89
N VAL A 160 17.11 2.06 16.45
CA VAL A 160 17.06 3.43 15.90
C VAL A 160 16.20 4.31 16.80
N PRO A 161 16.82 5.17 17.64
CA PRO A 161 16.07 6.02 18.56
C PRO A 161 15.41 7.21 17.84
N ASN A 162 14.30 7.69 18.41
CA ASN A 162 13.61 8.92 18.00
C ASN A 162 13.18 8.96 16.52
N MET A 163 13.03 7.83 15.88
CA MET A 163 12.62 7.75 14.48
C MET A 163 11.30 7.01 14.33
N VAL A 164 10.38 7.61 13.60
CA VAL A 164 9.11 7.01 13.19
C VAL A 164 8.97 7.10 11.68
N TRP A 165 8.68 5.98 11.06
CA TRP A 165 8.51 5.84 9.63
C TRP A 165 7.02 5.80 9.28
N VAL A 166 6.60 6.64 8.37
CA VAL A 166 5.24 6.63 7.84
C VAL A 166 5.21 5.80 6.57
N PHE A 167 4.75 4.56 6.70
CA PHE A 167 4.41 3.73 5.57
C PHE A 167 2.88 3.50 5.59
N GLY A 168 2.22 3.81 4.49
CA GLY A 168 0.75 3.76 4.40
C GLY A 168 0.19 2.36 4.18
N TYR A 169 -1.09 2.30 3.80
CA TYR A 169 -1.77 1.05 3.47
C TYR A 169 -1.61 0.68 2.00
N PHE A 170 -1.54 -0.62 1.72
CA PHE A 170 -1.54 -1.13 0.35
C PHE A 170 -2.91 -0.99 -0.31
N ARG A 171 -4.00 -1.14 0.46
CA ARG A 171 -5.39 -1.22 0.00
C ARG A 171 -6.26 -0.05 0.45
N ALA A 172 -5.68 0.93 1.12
CA ALA A 172 -6.38 2.11 1.59
C ALA A 172 -5.53 3.37 1.38
N SER A 173 -6.08 4.55 1.68
CA SER A 173 -5.32 5.79 1.59
C SER A 173 -4.15 5.80 2.58
N TRP A 174 -3.00 6.25 2.12
CA TRP A 174 -1.82 6.43 2.97
C TRP A 174 -2.05 7.43 4.10
N THR A 175 -2.86 8.46 3.85
CA THR A 175 -3.17 9.51 4.82
C THR A 175 -3.85 8.95 6.08
N LEU A 176 -4.65 7.90 5.94
CA LEU A 176 -5.31 7.26 7.09
C LEU A 176 -4.29 6.74 8.12
N ARG A 177 -3.19 6.15 7.64
CA ARG A 177 -2.15 5.65 8.54
C ARG A 177 -1.23 6.76 9.04
N ALA A 178 -0.99 7.79 8.19
CA ALA A 178 -0.24 8.97 8.59
C ALA A 178 -0.90 9.68 9.78
N ASP A 179 -2.23 9.81 9.78
CA ASP A 179 -2.97 10.40 10.90
C ASP A 179 -2.82 9.56 12.19
N LEU A 180 -2.99 8.23 12.12
CA LEU A 180 -2.82 7.35 13.28
C LEU A 180 -1.40 7.41 13.86
N ILE A 181 -0.39 7.41 13.00
CA ILE A 181 1.01 7.53 13.40
C ILE A 181 1.28 8.93 13.98
N GLY A 182 0.73 9.99 13.39
CA GLY A 182 0.84 11.36 13.89
C GLY A 182 0.28 11.51 15.30
N ASP A 183 -0.91 10.98 15.56
CA ASP A 183 -1.53 10.98 16.89
C ASP A 183 -0.70 10.16 17.90
N PHE A 184 -0.19 9.00 17.49
CA PHE A 184 0.72 8.21 18.32
C PHE A 184 2.00 9.00 18.68
N VAL A 185 2.64 9.64 17.70
CA VAL A 185 3.86 10.45 17.92
C VAL A 185 3.59 11.62 18.88
N CYS A 186 2.46 12.31 18.72
CA CYS A 186 2.08 13.39 19.62
C CYS A 186 1.92 12.89 21.09
N ARG A 187 1.26 11.74 21.28
CA ARG A 187 1.13 11.10 22.59
C ARG A 187 2.49 10.69 23.16
N LEU A 188 3.35 10.10 22.31
CA LEU A 188 4.68 9.65 22.70
C LEU A 188 5.57 10.81 23.15
N ILE A 189 5.60 11.92 22.43
CA ILE A 189 6.34 13.13 22.81
C ILE A 189 5.84 13.68 24.16
N GLN A 190 4.51 13.81 24.33
CA GLN A 190 3.93 14.26 25.59
C GLN A 190 4.27 13.33 26.77
N HIS A 191 4.36 12.03 26.51
CA HIS A 191 4.76 11.04 27.51
C HIS A 191 6.23 11.18 27.87
N MET A 192 7.12 11.37 26.89
CA MET A 192 8.54 11.64 27.09
C MET A 192 8.77 12.89 27.91
N ASP A 193 8.07 13.99 27.58
CA ASP A 193 8.13 15.25 28.33
C ASP A 193 7.75 15.06 29.80
N LYS A 194 6.69 14.31 30.08
CA LYS A 194 6.25 14.01 31.45
C LYS A 194 7.27 13.18 32.23
N LYS A 195 7.99 12.29 31.54
CA LYS A 195 9.05 11.47 32.12
C LYS A 195 10.41 12.20 32.26
N GLY A 196 10.56 13.35 31.59
CA GLY A 196 11.81 14.08 31.54
C GLY A 196 12.92 13.33 30.78
N VAL A 197 12.54 12.58 29.73
CA VAL A 197 13.44 11.80 28.88
C VAL A 197 13.49 12.39 27.49
N HIS A 198 14.61 12.17 26.77
CA HIS A 198 14.84 12.78 25.45
C HIS A 198 15.00 11.76 24.33
N SER A 199 15.01 10.48 24.66
CA SER A 199 15.16 9.41 23.68
C SER A 199 14.22 8.26 23.97
N VAL A 200 13.68 7.68 22.90
CA VAL A 200 12.87 6.46 22.92
C VAL A 200 13.23 5.60 21.72
N GLN A 201 13.32 4.30 21.91
CA GLN A 201 13.45 3.32 20.82
C GLN A 201 12.63 2.09 21.14
N ALA A 202 12.16 1.40 20.09
CA ALA A 202 11.57 0.08 20.24
C ALA A 202 12.67 -0.97 20.46
N VAL A 203 12.49 -1.84 21.45
CA VAL A 203 13.44 -2.92 21.79
C VAL A 203 12.72 -4.25 21.88
N LEU A 204 13.40 -5.32 21.50
CA LEU A 204 12.94 -6.68 21.76
C LEU A 204 12.96 -6.94 23.26
N ARG A 205 11.91 -7.54 23.77
CA ARG A 205 11.83 -7.99 25.17
C ARG A 205 12.36 -9.43 25.27
N PRO A 206 12.71 -9.93 26.45
CA PRO A 206 13.16 -11.33 26.62
C PRO A 206 12.18 -12.35 26.04
N GLU A 207 10.87 -12.10 26.11
CA GLU A 207 9.86 -12.94 25.48
C GLU A 207 9.82 -12.86 23.95
N ASP A 208 10.57 -11.96 23.35
CA ASP A 208 10.68 -11.80 21.89
C ASP A 208 11.94 -12.45 21.31
N ASP A 209 12.86 -12.98 22.16
CA ASP A 209 14.15 -13.55 21.73
C ASP A 209 14.01 -14.70 20.71
N ASP A 210 12.98 -15.55 20.86
CA ASP A 210 12.71 -16.66 19.95
C ASP A 210 11.76 -16.29 18.78
N MET A 211 11.45 -14.99 18.63
CA MET A 211 10.52 -14.53 17.60
C MET A 211 11.15 -14.65 16.20
N PRO A 212 10.48 -15.29 15.23
CA PRO A 212 11.02 -15.39 13.88
C PRO A 212 11.08 -14.02 13.20
N GLN A 213 12.20 -13.78 12.52
CA GLN A 213 12.37 -12.60 11.67
C GLN A 213 11.82 -12.93 10.28
N LEU A 214 10.68 -12.33 9.93
CA LEU A 214 9.97 -12.54 8.69
C LEU A 214 10.21 -11.38 7.71
N CYS A 215 10.02 -11.64 6.43
CA CYS A 215 9.97 -10.57 5.44
C CYS A 215 8.93 -9.52 5.85
N TRP A 216 9.27 -8.24 5.69
CA TRP A 216 8.41 -7.15 6.13
C TRP A 216 7.03 -7.18 5.49
N ILE A 217 6.95 -7.59 4.22
CA ILE A 217 5.69 -7.81 3.50
C ILE A 217 5.45 -9.31 3.36
N ASP A 218 4.23 -9.73 3.66
CA ASP A 218 3.74 -11.06 3.34
C ASP A 218 3.45 -11.16 1.85
N GLN A 219 4.28 -11.93 1.13
CA GLN A 219 4.19 -12.06 -0.33
C GLN A 219 2.95 -12.83 -0.79
N ASP A 220 2.40 -13.71 0.04
CA ASP A 220 1.14 -14.39 -0.28
C ASP A 220 -0.05 -13.42 -0.24
N ASN A 221 0.10 -12.38 0.57
CA ASN A 221 -0.93 -11.36 0.74
C ASN A 221 -0.80 -10.21 -0.27
N PHE A 222 0.43 -9.69 -0.50
CA PHE A 222 0.67 -8.57 -1.43
C PHE A 222 2.05 -8.69 -2.08
N ASN A 223 2.10 -8.88 -3.41
CA ASN A 223 3.31 -9.29 -4.10
C ASN A 223 3.66 -8.57 -5.41
N PRO A 224 3.53 -7.26 -5.53
CA PRO A 224 3.99 -6.58 -6.74
C PRO A 224 5.49 -6.73 -6.92
N ASN A 225 5.92 -6.90 -8.18
CA ASN A 225 7.30 -7.24 -8.54
C ASN A 225 8.36 -6.29 -7.97
N TYR A 226 8.04 -4.99 -7.86
CA TYR A 226 8.99 -4.01 -7.32
C TYR A 226 9.30 -4.25 -5.83
N LEU A 227 8.31 -4.73 -5.06
CA LEU A 227 8.53 -5.11 -3.66
C LEU A 227 9.30 -6.43 -3.56
N GLN A 228 8.97 -7.42 -4.39
CA GLN A 228 9.71 -8.70 -4.39
C GLN A 228 11.20 -8.50 -4.68
N ARG A 229 11.52 -7.69 -5.68
CA ARG A 229 12.93 -7.39 -6.04
C ARG A 229 13.70 -6.66 -4.94
N SER A 230 12.99 -5.89 -4.11
CA SER A 230 13.58 -5.00 -3.10
C SER A 230 13.35 -5.47 -1.66
N MET A 231 12.82 -6.67 -1.48
CA MET A 231 12.51 -7.20 -0.14
C MET A 231 13.74 -7.26 0.78
N HIS A 232 14.91 -7.47 0.21
CA HIS A 232 16.19 -7.52 0.91
C HIS A 232 16.62 -6.15 1.46
N LEU A 233 16.05 -5.05 0.98
CA LEU A 233 16.31 -3.68 1.46
C LEU A 233 15.35 -3.25 2.58
N LEU A 234 14.27 -4.01 2.77
CA LEU A 234 13.23 -3.67 3.75
C LEU A 234 13.59 -4.26 5.13
N PRO A 235 13.12 -3.62 6.21
CA PRO A 235 13.27 -4.17 7.55
C PRO A 235 12.59 -5.55 7.68
N LYS A 236 12.69 -6.14 8.84
CA LYS A 236 11.99 -7.38 9.20
C LYS A 236 10.73 -7.07 10.00
N ARG A 237 9.84 -8.04 10.08
CA ARG A 237 8.73 -8.09 11.02
C ARG A 237 8.81 -9.37 11.86
N GLY A 238 8.17 -9.37 12.99
CA GLY A 238 7.91 -10.58 13.77
C GLY A 238 6.56 -11.21 13.43
N ASN A 239 6.12 -12.12 14.30
CA ASN A 239 4.80 -12.76 14.24
C ASN A 239 3.91 -12.41 15.46
N LYS A 240 4.38 -11.58 16.37
CA LYS A 240 3.58 -11.06 17.48
C LYS A 240 2.90 -9.75 17.11
N PRO A 241 1.74 -9.41 17.70
CA PRO A 241 0.94 -8.24 17.30
C PRO A 241 1.71 -6.92 17.22
N GLU A 242 2.60 -6.67 18.19
CA GLU A 242 3.41 -5.45 18.27
C GLU A 242 4.56 -5.40 17.26
N TRP A 243 4.98 -6.56 16.75
CA TRP A 243 6.06 -6.67 15.75
C TRP A 243 5.56 -6.93 14.33
N MET A 244 4.24 -6.82 14.14
CA MET A 244 3.58 -6.89 12.83
C MET A 244 3.04 -5.52 12.45
N HIS A 245 2.84 -5.31 11.14
CA HIS A 245 1.94 -4.29 10.63
C HIS A 245 0.78 -5.01 9.94
N THR A 246 -0.44 -4.70 10.34
CA THR A 246 -1.62 -5.47 9.89
C THR A 246 -2.02 -5.11 8.47
N GLN A 247 -1.66 -3.90 8.00
CA GLN A 247 -2.14 -3.31 6.77
C GLN A 247 -3.69 -3.22 6.72
N ASP A 248 -4.30 -3.13 7.91
CA ASP A 248 -5.73 -3.09 8.14
C ASP A 248 -6.07 -1.83 8.94
N TYR A 249 -6.58 -0.80 8.25
CA TYR A 249 -6.95 0.46 8.86
C TYR A 249 -8.05 0.28 9.93
N TRP A 250 -9.03 -0.58 9.64
CA TRP A 250 -10.21 -0.73 10.52
C TRP A 250 -9.85 -1.37 11.86
N LYS A 251 -8.78 -2.15 11.89
CA LYS A 251 -8.19 -2.65 13.13
C LYS A 251 -7.24 -1.63 13.75
N GLU A 252 -6.32 -1.05 12.95
CA GLU A 252 -5.28 -0.14 13.48
C GLU A 252 -5.87 1.15 14.08
N LYS A 253 -7.03 1.65 13.58
CA LYS A 253 -7.71 2.83 14.15
C LYS A 253 -8.14 2.65 15.62
N ASP A 254 -8.37 1.42 16.05
CA ASP A 254 -8.73 1.08 17.43
C ASP A 254 -7.49 0.67 18.23
N ASP A 255 -6.53 -0.03 17.62
CA ASP A 255 -5.30 -0.51 18.25
C ASP A 255 -4.32 0.63 18.59
N PHE A 256 -4.16 1.64 17.71
CA PHE A 256 -3.16 2.69 17.90
C PHE A 256 -3.45 3.59 19.13
N PRO A 257 -4.69 4.05 19.37
CA PRO A 257 -5.03 4.78 20.58
C PRO A 257 -4.81 3.98 21.86
N ALA A 258 -4.93 2.64 21.78
CA ALA A 258 -4.77 1.74 22.92
C ALA A 258 -3.32 1.34 23.22
N ILE A 259 -2.33 1.83 22.45
CA ILE A 259 -0.91 1.54 22.71
C ILE A 259 -0.51 2.10 24.08
N GLU A 260 -0.06 1.20 24.97
CA GLU A 260 0.47 1.52 26.28
C GLU A 260 1.90 2.04 26.14
N LEU A 261 2.14 3.31 26.53
CA LEU A 261 3.45 3.94 26.38
C LEU A 261 4.44 3.59 27.49
N ASP A 262 4.00 2.95 28.58
CA ASP A 262 4.84 2.40 29.64
C ASP A 262 5.23 0.93 29.40
N ASP A 263 4.86 0.33 28.26
CA ASP A 263 5.27 -1.02 27.90
C ASP A 263 6.80 -1.11 27.81
N PRO A 264 7.44 -2.17 28.36
CA PRO A 264 8.88 -2.39 28.27
C PRO A 264 9.47 -2.44 26.86
N ILE A 265 8.63 -2.54 25.83
CA ILE A 265 9.04 -2.44 24.43
C ILE A 265 9.61 -1.06 24.09
N PHE A 266 9.31 -0.02 24.88
CA PHE A 266 9.83 1.31 24.72
C PHE A 266 10.97 1.57 25.72
N ALA A 267 12.20 1.57 25.24
CA ALA A 267 13.36 1.95 26.03
C ALA A 267 13.53 3.48 26.00
N TYR A 268 13.28 4.12 27.13
CA TYR A 268 13.40 5.57 27.32
C TYR A 268 14.76 5.93 27.94
N ARG A 269 15.34 7.06 27.49
CA ARG A 269 16.60 7.62 28.04
C ARG A 269 16.56 9.13 28.11
#